data_11d7749295782efca36a63780844cb20
#
_entry.id   11d7749295782efca36a63780844cb20
#
_cell.length_a   1.000
_cell.length_b   1.000
_cell.length_c   1.000
_cell.angle_alpha   90.00
_cell.angle_beta   90.00
_cell.angle_gamma   90.00
#
_symmetry.space_group_name_H-M   'P 1'
#
loop_
_entity.id
_entity.type
_entity.pdbx_description
1 polymer ?
#
loop_
_entity_poly.entity_id
_entity_poly.type
_entity_poly.pdbx_seq_one_letter_code
_entity_poly.pdbx_strand_id
1 'polypeptide(L)'
;MRIFATNQTLMKKKLPITKNKDVVVSWVYTWSKQQDMSIHEQRIVLRILEACQAELKGVKLKDYAGTKRKFEHGLWDVDVQMHVSDVIFSGRDYNEIIAALDALAGRFFTYEDDEEWWKCGFISNPKYKKHTGIITFRVSNDLWDVFTKFAKGYREFELNKALALPTGYSLRFYMLMSGQVYPLDISLENLKERLGIPADKYKDKNGKDRIDHFEERVLKPSKAALDESCPYTFNYVKVRENPNNKRSKVNGFRFYPVYQPQFRDEELEVKELQAKVTARHQIDSHVYEYLRYSCGFTSEEINRNKETLITAQEKIADLIGELAILNGKSREKNNPKGWIINALKGKIKDNV
;
A
#
# COMPACT_ATOMS: atom_id res chain seq x y z
N MET A 1 -17.27 -45.10 -24.99
CA MET A 1 -16.97 -43.65 -25.08
C MET A 1 -16.56 -43.21 -23.67
N ARG A 2 -15.24 -43.23 -23.37
CA ARG A 2 -14.69 -42.87 -22.02
C ARG A 2 -14.31 -41.41 -22.04
N ILE A 3 -14.99 -40.62 -21.23
CA ILE A 3 -14.67 -39.19 -20.99
C ILE A 3 -13.46 -39.17 -20.07
N PHE A 4 -12.30 -38.79 -20.60
CA PHE A 4 -11.12 -38.47 -19.81
C PHE A 4 -11.33 -37.09 -19.18
N ALA A 5 -11.71 -37.08 -17.91
CA ALA A 5 -11.60 -35.88 -17.08
C ALA A 5 -10.12 -35.66 -16.78
N THR A 6 -9.51 -34.70 -17.43
CA THR A 6 -8.17 -34.22 -17.13
C THR A 6 -8.24 -33.40 -15.83
N ASN A 7 -7.98 -34.07 -14.71
CA ASN A 7 -7.66 -33.40 -13.45
C ASN A 7 -6.30 -32.70 -13.59
N GLN A 8 -6.30 -31.48 -14.13
CA GLN A 8 -5.21 -30.55 -13.92
C GLN A 8 -5.33 -30.04 -12.47
N THR A 9 -4.66 -30.72 -11.55
CA THR A 9 -4.35 -30.19 -10.24
C THR A 9 -3.49 -28.94 -10.47
N LEU A 10 -4.12 -27.76 -10.50
CA LEU A 10 -3.44 -26.49 -10.47
C LEU A 10 -2.56 -26.50 -9.20
N MET A 11 -1.27 -26.75 -9.37
CA MET A 11 -0.28 -26.54 -8.30
C MET A 11 -0.44 -25.08 -7.85
N LYS A 12 -1.06 -24.86 -6.71
CA LYS A 12 -1.15 -23.54 -6.09
C LYS A 12 0.29 -23.03 -5.94
N LYS A 13 0.64 -22.05 -6.73
CA LYS A 13 1.96 -21.41 -6.72
C LYS A 13 2.22 -20.92 -5.30
N LYS A 14 3.26 -21.45 -4.63
CA LYS A 14 3.56 -21.09 -3.25
C LYS A 14 3.87 -19.60 -3.20
N LEU A 15 3.06 -18.86 -2.45
CA LEU A 15 3.25 -17.42 -2.30
C LEU A 15 4.50 -17.12 -1.46
N PRO A 16 5.18 -15.99 -1.73
CA PRO A 16 6.31 -15.53 -0.93
C PRO A 16 5.95 -15.36 0.54
N ILE A 17 6.88 -15.67 1.44
CA ILE A 17 6.72 -15.44 2.87
C ILE A 17 6.91 -13.96 3.15
N THR A 18 5.97 -13.37 3.90
CA THR A 18 5.97 -11.96 4.29
C THR A 18 5.77 -11.85 5.81
N LYS A 19 6.35 -10.83 6.42
CA LYS A 19 6.11 -10.51 7.84
C LYS A 19 4.72 -9.90 8.04
N ASN A 20 4.27 -9.09 7.08
CA ASN A 20 2.95 -8.52 7.04
C ASN A 20 2.19 -9.08 5.82
N LYS A 21 0.89 -9.34 5.95
CA LYS A 21 0.04 -9.80 4.85
C LYS A 21 -0.22 -8.69 3.85
N ASP A 22 -0.45 -7.48 4.35
CA ASP A 22 -0.72 -6.26 3.60
C ASP A 22 0.43 -5.26 3.71
N VAL A 23 0.55 -4.40 2.74
CA VAL A 23 1.46 -3.25 2.73
C VAL A 23 0.71 -1.99 2.32
N VAL A 24 1.03 -0.90 3.01
CA VAL A 24 0.50 0.43 2.71
C VAL A 24 1.61 1.25 2.08
N VAL A 25 1.30 1.91 0.97
CA VAL A 25 2.23 2.79 0.28
C VAL A 25 1.58 4.14 0.02
N SER A 26 2.34 5.22 0.16
CA SER A 26 1.82 6.55 -0.09
C SER A 26 1.35 6.73 -1.54
N TRP A 27 0.31 7.55 -1.72
CA TRP A 27 -0.14 7.94 -3.05
C TRP A 27 0.95 8.70 -3.82
N VAL A 28 1.77 9.47 -3.11
CA VAL A 28 2.92 10.19 -3.67
C VAL A 28 3.84 9.23 -4.42
N TYR A 29 4.23 8.11 -3.80
CA TYR A 29 5.05 7.11 -4.48
C TYR A 29 4.27 6.37 -5.59
N THR A 30 3.04 5.97 -5.30
CA THR A 30 2.22 5.18 -6.26
C THR A 30 1.96 5.95 -7.55
N TRP A 31 1.69 7.25 -7.45
CA TRP A 31 1.36 8.12 -8.58
C TRP A 31 2.54 8.88 -9.18
N SER A 32 3.72 8.79 -8.59
CA SER A 32 4.91 9.47 -9.11
C SER A 32 5.35 8.91 -10.46
N LYS A 33 6.15 9.71 -11.17
CA LYS A 33 6.89 9.28 -12.35
C LYS A 33 7.86 8.17 -11.96
N GLN A 34 7.82 7.05 -12.66
CA GLN A 34 8.66 5.91 -12.39
C GLN A 34 9.82 5.80 -13.39
N GLN A 35 10.83 5.08 -12.99
CA GLN A 35 11.91 4.67 -13.88
C GLN A 35 11.65 3.24 -14.40
N ASP A 36 12.29 2.85 -15.50
CA ASP A 36 12.21 1.49 -16.05
C ASP A 36 12.97 0.52 -15.13
N MET A 37 12.25 -0.01 -14.14
CA MET A 37 12.79 -0.93 -13.14
C MET A 37 12.46 -2.37 -13.49
N SER A 38 13.44 -3.26 -13.35
CA SER A 38 13.22 -4.70 -13.40
C SER A 38 12.29 -5.16 -12.26
N ILE A 39 11.72 -6.34 -12.40
CA ILE A 39 10.88 -6.92 -11.33
C ILE A 39 11.66 -7.14 -10.04
N HIS A 40 12.95 -7.45 -10.12
CA HIS A 40 13.79 -7.67 -8.93
C HIS A 40 14.08 -6.36 -8.20
N GLU A 41 14.34 -5.25 -8.92
CA GLU A 41 14.45 -3.92 -8.33
C GLU A 41 13.15 -3.54 -7.58
N GLN A 42 11.99 -3.75 -8.23
CA GLN A 42 10.70 -3.43 -7.60
C GLN A 42 10.39 -4.33 -6.39
N ARG A 43 10.80 -5.60 -6.40
CA ARG A 43 10.68 -6.48 -5.23
C ARG A 43 11.56 -6.02 -4.06
N ILE A 44 12.77 -5.53 -4.32
CA ILE A 44 13.62 -4.91 -3.28
C ILE A 44 12.89 -3.70 -2.68
N VAL A 45 12.31 -2.84 -3.50
CA VAL A 45 11.53 -1.69 -3.02
C VAL A 45 10.32 -2.12 -2.19
N LEU A 46 9.61 -3.19 -2.59
CA LEU A 46 8.51 -3.74 -1.77
C LEU A 46 8.99 -4.23 -0.40
N ARG A 47 10.18 -4.83 -0.31
CA ARG A 47 10.77 -5.25 0.98
C ARG A 47 11.21 -4.05 1.84
N ILE A 48 11.65 -2.96 1.21
CA ILE A 48 11.89 -1.70 1.93
C ILE A 48 10.57 -1.18 2.49
N LEU A 49 9.49 -1.16 1.70
CA LEU A 49 8.15 -0.78 2.16
C LEU A 49 7.66 -1.66 3.33
N GLU A 50 7.88 -2.97 3.28
CA GLU A 50 7.55 -3.88 4.39
C GLU A 50 8.34 -3.52 5.66
N ALA A 51 9.61 -3.18 5.53
CA ALA A 51 10.44 -2.74 6.65
C ALA A 51 9.96 -1.41 7.25
N CYS A 52 9.60 -0.44 6.39
CA CYS A 52 8.99 0.83 6.81
C CYS A 52 7.74 0.61 7.66
N GLN A 53 6.88 -0.31 7.25
CA GLN A 53 5.66 -0.61 8.00
C GLN A 53 5.88 -1.30 9.35
N ALA A 54 6.94 -2.10 9.47
CA ALA A 54 7.25 -2.74 10.75
C ALA A 54 7.51 -1.70 11.86
N GLU A 55 8.06 -0.54 11.50
CA GLU A 55 8.28 0.57 12.43
C GLU A 55 7.02 1.40 12.69
N LEU A 56 6.10 1.44 11.72
CA LEU A 56 4.80 2.11 11.86
C LEU A 56 3.79 1.27 12.68
N LYS A 57 4.16 0.08 13.11
CA LYS A 57 3.27 -0.84 13.82
C LYS A 57 2.76 -0.21 15.12
N GLY A 58 1.44 -0.07 15.22
CA GLY A 58 0.77 0.58 16.34
C GLY A 58 0.52 2.08 16.14
N VAL A 59 0.99 2.69 15.06
CA VAL A 59 0.63 4.06 14.68
C VAL A 59 -0.56 4.01 13.72
N LYS A 60 -1.65 4.71 14.06
CA LYS A 60 -2.78 4.84 13.12
C LYS A 60 -2.33 5.68 11.92
N LEU A 61 -2.60 5.21 10.71
CA LEU A 61 -2.23 5.92 9.47
C LEU A 61 -2.73 7.37 9.44
N LYS A 62 -3.94 7.62 9.98
CA LYS A 62 -4.49 8.98 10.12
C LYS A 62 -3.73 9.85 11.12
N ASP A 63 -3.29 9.25 12.22
CA ASP A 63 -2.50 9.96 13.24
C ASP A 63 -1.09 10.25 12.73
N TYR A 64 -0.56 9.38 11.88
CA TYR A 64 0.72 9.60 11.21
C TYR A 64 0.65 10.75 10.20
N ALA A 65 -0.41 10.82 9.41
CA ALA A 65 -0.63 11.91 8.44
C ALA A 65 -0.81 13.29 9.10
N GLY A 66 -1.30 13.32 10.36
CA GLY A 66 -1.57 14.56 11.11
C GLY A 66 -0.52 14.95 12.15
N THR A 67 0.36 14.03 12.53
CA THR A 67 1.40 14.33 13.50
C THR A 67 2.71 14.68 12.79
N LYS A 68 3.31 15.80 13.16
CA LYS A 68 4.73 16.14 12.91
C LYS A 68 5.68 15.19 13.67
N ARG A 69 5.30 13.95 13.92
CA ARG A 69 6.22 12.94 14.39
C ARG A 69 7.13 12.60 13.22
N LYS A 70 8.21 13.37 13.10
CA LYS A 70 9.43 12.85 12.48
C LYS A 70 9.73 11.58 13.27
N PHE A 71 9.77 10.42 12.60
CA PHE A 71 10.58 9.35 13.11
C PHE A 71 11.98 9.97 13.15
N GLU A 72 12.46 10.30 14.33
CA GLU A 72 13.86 10.59 14.57
C GLU A 72 14.60 9.25 14.44
N HIS A 73 14.63 8.72 13.22
CA HIS A 73 15.81 7.99 12.81
C HIS A 73 16.90 9.03 12.96
N GLY A 74 17.82 8.82 13.89
CA GLY A 74 18.84 9.79 14.15
C GLY A 74 19.43 10.31 12.83
N LEU A 75 20.34 11.21 12.83
CA LEU A 75 21.05 11.84 11.70
C LEU A 75 21.51 10.89 10.54
N TRP A 76 21.09 9.62 10.52
CA TRP A 76 21.66 8.54 9.71
C TRP A 76 20.59 7.82 8.89
N ASP A 77 20.97 7.44 7.65
CA ASP A 77 20.23 6.52 6.79
C ASP A 77 19.89 5.19 7.49
N VAL A 78 18.81 4.54 7.07
CA VAL A 78 18.36 3.26 7.62
C VAL A 78 19.14 2.12 6.97
N ASP A 79 19.85 1.31 7.77
CA ASP A 79 20.49 0.08 7.31
C ASP A 79 19.44 -1.04 7.18
N VAL A 80 19.33 -1.60 5.98
CA VAL A 80 18.41 -2.70 5.66
C VAL A 80 19.20 -3.97 5.38
N GLN A 81 18.78 -5.08 5.99
CA GLN A 81 19.31 -6.42 5.73
C GLN A 81 18.19 -7.36 5.32
N MET A 82 18.40 -8.15 4.26
CA MET A 82 17.47 -9.18 3.80
C MET A 82 18.23 -10.37 3.20
N HIS A 83 17.53 -11.48 2.97
CA HIS A 83 18.09 -12.62 2.28
C HIS A 83 17.67 -12.63 0.80
N VAL A 84 18.49 -13.16 -0.08
CA VAL A 84 18.20 -13.23 -1.52
C VAL A 84 16.88 -13.94 -1.83
N SER A 85 16.47 -14.93 -1.03
CA SER A 85 15.19 -15.62 -1.15
C SER A 85 13.97 -14.74 -0.90
N ASP A 86 14.17 -13.57 -0.29
CA ASP A 86 13.10 -12.59 -0.07
C ASP A 86 12.71 -11.85 -1.35
N VAL A 87 13.56 -11.94 -2.39
CA VAL A 87 13.42 -11.21 -3.66
C VAL A 87 13.30 -12.17 -4.86
N ILE A 88 14.05 -13.27 -4.87
CA ILE A 88 13.99 -14.29 -5.93
C ILE A 88 13.14 -15.48 -5.46
N PHE A 89 12.08 -15.79 -6.20
CA PHE A 89 11.15 -16.90 -5.89
C PHE A 89 11.23 -18.05 -6.88
N SER A 90 11.93 -17.86 -8.01
CA SER A 90 12.15 -18.90 -9.03
C SER A 90 13.54 -18.75 -9.63
N GLY A 91 14.26 -19.86 -9.73
CA GLY A 91 15.61 -19.87 -10.30
C GLY A 91 16.71 -19.69 -9.26
N ARG A 92 17.98 -19.74 -9.73
CA ARG A 92 19.19 -19.57 -8.92
C ARG A 92 20.10 -18.49 -9.49
N ASP A 93 19.55 -17.57 -10.27
CA ASP A 93 20.40 -16.56 -10.92
C ASP A 93 20.70 -15.41 -9.97
N TYR A 94 21.75 -15.59 -9.18
CA TYR A 94 22.29 -14.57 -8.29
C TYR A 94 22.80 -13.32 -9.05
N ASN A 95 23.10 -13.43 -10.35
CA ASN A 95 23.56 -12.32 -11.16
C ASN A 95 22.43 -11.29 -11.37
N GLU A 96 21.17 -11.75 -11.45
CA GLU A 96 20.01 -10.85 -11.54
C GLU A 96 19.87 -9.97 -10.29
N ILE A 97 20.21 -10.50 -9.10
CA ILE A 97 20.19 -9.70 -7.87
C ILE A 97 21.31 -8.68 -7.84
N ILE A 98 22.52 -9.07 -8.24
CA ILE A 98 23.66 -8.13 -8.30
C ILE A 98 23.32 -7.01 -9.29
N ALA A 99 22.80 -7.36 -10.46
CA ALA A 99 22.38 -6.37 -11.47
C ALA A 99 21.24 -5.45 -10.94
N ALA A 100 20.28 -6.01 -10.22
CA ALA A 100 19.19 -5.23 -9.62
C ALA A 100 19.68 -4.28 -8.52
N LEU A 101 20.62 -4.72 -7.67
CA LEU A 101 21.21 -3.89 -6.63
C LEU A 101 22.06 -2.75 -7.22
N ASP A 102 22.86 -3.07 -8.24
CA ASP A 102 23.67 -2.09 -8.94
C ASP A 102 22.81 -1.04 -9.66
N ALA A 103 21.82 -1.51 -10.41
CA ALA A 103 20.87 -0.63 -11.07
C ALA A 103 20.12 0.25 -10.05
N LEU A 104 19.59 -0.33 -8.95
CA LEU A 104 18.83 0.41 -7.96
C LEU A 104 19.68 1.44 -7.20
N ALA A 105 20.97 1.20 -7.02
CA ALA A 105 21.92 2.16 -6.44
C ALA A 105 22.15 3.38 -7.35
N GLY A 106 21.98 3.22 -8.67
CA GLY A 106 22.04 4.31 -9.64
C GLY A 106 20.70 5.01 -9.89
N ARG A 107 19.59 4.54 -9.27
CA ARG A 107 18.25 5.12 -9.49
C ARG A 107 17.91 6.15 -8.44
N PHE A 108 17.03 7.06 -8.86
CA PHE A 108 16.59 8.16 -8.02
C PHE A 108 15.08 8.27 -8.04
N PHE A 109 14.50 8.58 -6.88
CA PHE A 109 13.15 9.09 -6.78
C PHE A 109 13.20 10.61 -6.94
N THR A 110 12.31 11.17 -7.76
CA THR A 110 12.14 12.60 -7.92
C THR A 110 10.76 12.99 -7.47
N TYR A 111 10.68 13.94 -6.60
CA TYR A 111 9.45 14.56 -6.14
C TYR A 111 9.40 16.02 -6.61
N GLU A 112 8.23 16.45 -7.07
CA GLU A 112 7.96 17.81 -7.50
C GLU A 112 6.50 18.15 -7.22
N ASP A 113 6.27 19.25 -6.54
CA ASP A 113 4.97 19.89 -6.39
C ASP A 113 5.13 21.41 -6.54
N ASP A 114 4.09 22.17 -6.18
CA ASP A 114 4.08 23.64 -6.34
C ASP A 114 5.06 24.35 -5.39
N GLU A 115 5.52 23.70 -4.32
CA GLU A 115 6.33 24.30 -3.27
C GLU A 115 7.79 23.82 -3.29
N GLU A 116 8.03 22.54 -3.71
CA GLU A 116 9.36 21.93 -3.60
C GLU A 116 9.69 20.99 -4.76
N TRP A 117 10.95 20.97 -5.12
CA TRP A 117 11.57 19.95 -5.97
C TRP A 117 12.76 19.34 -5.26
N TRP A 118 12.81 18.02 -5.21
CA TRP A 118 13.96 17.31 -4.66
C TRP A 118 14.10 15.90 -5.24
N LYS A 119 15.28 15.32 -5.02
CA LYS A 119 15.67 14.02 -5.57
C LYS A 119 16.48 13.23 -4.56
N CYS A 120 16.13 11.96 -4.34
CA CYS A 120 16.89 11.05 -3.49
C CYS A 120 17.16 9.71 -4.17
N GLY A 121 18.26 9.03 -3.79
CA GLY A 121 18.57 7.68 -4.25
C GLY A 121 17.65 6.64 -3.60
N PHE A 122 17.42 5.51 -4.29
CA PHE A 122 16.66 4.40 -3.69
C PHE A 122 17.47 3.67 -2.63
N ILE A 123 18.71 3.33 -2.93
CA ILE A 123 19.62 2.66 -2.00
C ILE A 123 21.04 3.19 -2.18
N SER A 124 21.85 3.04 -1.12
CA SER A 124 23.29 3.32 -1.14
C SER A 124 24.08 2.16 -0.52
N ASN A 125 25.35 2.04 -0.91
CA ASN A 125 26.29 1.04 -0.38
C ASN A 125 25.75 -0.41 -0.43
N PRO A 126 25.16 -0.91 -1.54
CA PRO A 126 24.70 -2.27 -1.61
C PRO A 126 25.84 -3.27 -1.47
N LYS A 127 25.61 -4.31 -0.69
CA LYS A 127 26.57 -5.42 -0.49
C LYS A 127 25.82 -6.74 -0.61
N TYR A 128 26.41 -7.71 -1.28
CA TYR A 128 25.90 -9.06 -1.37
C TYR A 128 26.96 -10.05 -0.92
N LYS A 129 26.66 -10.83 0.11
CA LYS A 129 27.52 -11.90 0.60
C LYS A 129 27.18 -13.21 -0.11
N LYS A 130 27.94 -13.56 -1.16
CA LYS A 130 27.67 -14.68 -2.07
C LYS A 130 27.40 -16.02 -1.38
N HIS A 131 28.16 -16.36 -0.34
CA HIS A 131 28.02 -17.68 0.34
C HIS A 131 26.86 -17.75 1.34
N THR A 132 26.41 -16.61 1.85
CA THR A 132 25.32 -16.56 2.84
C THR A 132 23.99 -16.09 2.24
N GLY A 133 24.01 -15.56 1.02
CA GLY A 133 22.82 -14.98 0.39
C GLY A 133 22.31 -13.69 1.07
N ILE A 134 23.11 -13.07 1.94
CA ILE A 134 22.72 -11.86 2.66
C ILE A 134 22.97 -10.64 1.77
N ILE A 135 21.95 -9.80 1.66
CA ILE A 135 21.96 -8.51 1.00
C ILE A 135 21.88 -7.44 2.08
N THR A 136 22.75 -6.41 2.02
CA THR A 136 22.67 -5.23 2.89
C THR A 136 22.83 -3.97 2.07
N PHE A 137 22.09 -2.92 2.43
CA PHE A 137 22.18 -1.60 1.81
C PHE A 137 21.60 -0.54 2.76
N ARG A 138 21.78 0.73 2.44
CA ARG A 138 21.19 1.86 3.16
C ARG A 138 20.09 2.50 2.36
N VAL A 139 19.06 2.97 3.06
CA VAL A 139 17.94 3.74 2.52
C VAL A 139 17.97 5.13 3.17
N SER A 140 17.86 6.19 2.36
CA SER A 140 17.82 7.56 2.87
C SER A 140 16.54 7.84 3.66
N ASN A 141 16.62 8.72 4.65
CA ASN A 141 15.44 9.18 5.38
C ASN A 141 14.42 9.85 4.45
N ASP A 142 14.88 10.58 3.43
CA ASP A 142 13.98 11.23 2.47
C ASP A 142 13.10 10.23 1.72
N LEU A 143 13.67 9.09 1.27
CA LEU A 143 12.89 8.03 0.62
C LEU A 143 11.92 7.36 1.62
N TRP A 144 12.34 7.19 2.86
CA TRP A 144 11.50 6.66 3.92
C TRP A 144 10.28 7.54 4.16
N ASP A 145 10.47 8.85 4.19
CA ASP A 145 9.40 9.84 4.32
C ASP A 145 8.43 9.80 3.12
N VAL A 146 8.94 9.61 1.90
CA VAL A 146 8.08 9.42 0.70
C VAL A 146 7.14 8.25 0.86
N PHE A 147 7.66 7.11 1.31
CA PHE A 147 6.86 5.90 1.46
C PHE A 147 5.78 6.04 2.51
N THR A 148 5.96 6.91 3.48
CA THR A 148 5.06 7.13 4.63
C THR A 148 4.29 8.45 4.58
N LYS A 149 4.40 9.24 3.50
CA LYS A 149 3.69 10.51 3.30
C LYS A 149 2.21 10.29 2.98
N PHE A 150 1.45 9.79 3.95
CA PHE A 150 0.04 9.40 3.76
C PHE A 150 -0.96 10.56 3.73
N ALA A 151 -0.53 11.79 4.01
CA ALA A 151 -1.38 12.98 4.00
C ALA A 151 -2.09 13.22 2.65
N LYS A 152 -1.44 12.88 1.54
CA LYS A 152 -1.99 12.96 0.17
C LYS A 152 -2.74 11.68 -0.26
N GLY A 153 -2.98 10.74 0.67
CA GLY A 153 -3.60 9.45 0.41
C GLY A 153 -2.60 8.29 0.37
N TYR A 154 -3.14 7.09 0.29
CA TYR A 154 -2.34 5.86 0.25
C TYR A 154 -3.06 4.75 -0.52
N ARG A 155 -2.33 3.68 -0.83
CA ARG A 155 -2.83 2.40 -1.34
C ARG A 155 -2.44 1.29 -0.39
N GLU A 156 -3.37 0.35 -0.19
CA GLU A 156 -3.15 -0.86 0.59
C GLU A 156 -3.36 -2.07 -0.31
N PHE A 157 -2.41 -3.03 -0.28
CA PHE A 157 -2.48 -4.23 -1.10
C PHE A 157 -1.75 -5.40 -0.44
N GLU A 158 -2.08 -6.62 -0.86
CA GLU A 158 -1.46 -7.83 -0.34
C GLU A 158 -0.02 -7.98 -0.85
N LEU A 159 0.94 -7.96 0.09
CA LEU A 159 2.35 -7.96 -0.23
C LEU A 159 2.81 -9.26 -0.90
N ASN A 160 2.33 -10.41 -0.42
CA ASN A 160 2.66 -11.71 -0.99
C ASN A 160 2.18 -11.85 -2.46
N LYS A 161 1.02 -11.29 -2.78
CA LYS A 161 0.49 -11.23 -4.14
C LYS A 161 1.36 -10.33 -5.02
N ALA A 162 1.69 -9.13 -4.53
CA ALA A 162 2.55 -8.18 -5.22
C ALA A 162 3.92 -8.77 -5.56
N LEU A 163 4.57 -9.42 -4.59
CA LEU A 163 5.86 -10.08 -4.77
C LEU A 163 5.82 -11.25 -5.76
N ALA A 164 4.69 -11.95 -5.87
CA ALA A 164 4.52 -13.08 -6.77
C ALA A 164 4.27 -12.67 -8.23
N LEU A 165 3.94 -11.41 -8.51
CA LEU A 165 3.67 -10.94 -9.87
C LEU A 165 4.89 -11.11 -10.78
N PRO A 166 4.68 -11.47 -12.08
CA PRO A 166 5.77 -11.84 -12.97
C PRO A 166 6.51 -10.64 -13.58
N THR A 167 5.87 -9.48 -13.66
CA THR A 167 6.45 -8.30 -14.32
C THR A 167 6.30 -7.02 -13.49
N GLY A 168 7.21 -6.07 -13.70
CA GLY A 168 7.10 -4.75 -13.08
C GLY A 168 5.84 -4.01 -13.47
N TYR A 169 5.35 -4.19 -14.69
CA TYR A 169 4.11 -3.56 -15.13
C TYR A 169 2.88 -4.13 -14.41
N SER A 170 2.79 -5.46 -14.24
CA SER A 170 1.70 -6.06 -13.49
C SER A 170 1.71 -5.61 -12.03
N LEU A 171 2.89 -5.51 -11.41
CA LEU A 171 3.03 -4.96 -10.06
C LEU A 171 2.54 -3.51 -9.96
N ARG A 172 2.94 -2.66 -10.90
CA ARG A 172 2.51 -1.25 -10.94
C ARG A 172 1.00 -1.12 -11.11
N PHE A 173 0.40 -1.90 -12.00
CA PHE A 173 -1.06 -1.94 -12.15
C PHE A 173 -1.75 -2.44 -10.89
N TYR A 174 -1.21 -3.46 -10.22
CA TYR A 174 -1.76 -3.92 -8.95
C TYR A 174 -1.78 -2.82 -7.89
N MET A 175 -0.68 -2.08 -7.73
CA MET A 175 -0.61 -0.94 -6.82
C MET A 175 -1.60 0.17 -7.19
N LEU A 176 -1.75 0.48 -8.49
CA LEU A 176 -2.68 1.53 -8.95
C LEU A 176 -4.15 1.14 -8.75
N MET A 177 -4.50 -0.12 -8.96
CA MET A 177 -5.87 -0.60 -8.89
C MET A 177 -6.32 -1.00 -7.49
N SER A 178 -5.40 -1.30 -6.59
CA SER A 178 -5.72 -1.67 -5.22
C SER A 178 -6.47 -0.56 -4.50
N GLY A 179 -7.70 -0.85 -4.04
CA GLY A 179 -8.56 0.12 -3.38
C GLY A 179 -9.12 1.23 -4.29
N GLN A 180 -8.89 1.17 -5.60
CA GLN A 180 -9.50 2.10 -6.55
C GLN A 180 -10.97 1.73 -6.78
N VAL A 181 -11.88 2.68 -6.57
CA VAL A 181 -13.34 2.45 -6.71
C VAL A 181 -13.88 3.04 -8.01
N TYR A 182 -13.40 4.23 -8.38
CA TYR A 182 -13.88 4.95 -9.55
C TYR A 182 -13.05 4.65 -10.79
N PRO A 183 -13.63 4.73 -11.99
CA PRO A 183 -12.88 4.67 -13.23
C PRO A 183 -11.73 5.69 -13.25
N LEU A 184 -10.61 5.30 -13.84
CA LEU A 184 -9.40 6.12 -13.91
C LEU A 184 -9.06 6.41 -15.38
N ASP A 185 -9.14 7.69 -15.75
CA ASP A 185 -8.72 8.17 -17.06
C ASP A 185 -7.24 8.57 -17.02
N ILE A 186 -6.42 7.93 -17.85
CA ILE A 186 -5.00 8.22 -17.94
C ILE A 186 -4.60 8.42 -19.40
N SER A 187 -3.95 9.55 -19.71
CA SER A 187 -3.35 9.74 -21.03
C SER A 187 -2.24 8.70 -21.27
N LEU A 188 -1.98 8.36 -22.54
CA LEU A 188 -0.94 7.39 -22.88
C LEU A 188 0.45 7.83 -22.35
N GLU A 189 0.74 9.11 -22.43
CA GLU A 189 1.97 9.71 -21.94
C GLU A 189 2.12 9.54 -20.42
N ASN A 190 1.10 9.97 -19.67
CA ASN A 190 1.09 9.81 -18.22
C ASN A 190 1.14 8.33 -17.82
N LEU A 191 0.46 7.43 -18.54
CA LEU A 191 0.51 6.01 -18.26
C LEU A 191 1.91 5.44 -18.46
N LYS A 192 2.60 5.81 -19.54
CA LYS A 192 4.01 5.44 -19.75
C LYS A 192 4.89 5.93 -18.60
N GLU A 193 4.73 7.17 -18.18
CA GLU A 193 5.48 7.72 -17.03
C GLU A 193 5.22 6.98 -15.73
N ARG A 194 3.94 6.66 -15.42
CA ARG A 194 3.57 5.91 -14.19
C ARG A 194 4.07 4.46 -14.20
N LEU A 195 4.28 3.90 -15.38
CA LEU A 195 4.83 2.54 -15.55
C LEU A 195 6.35 2.51 -15.73
N GLY A 196 7.01 3.66 -15.78
CA GLY A 196 8.45 3.75 -16.05
C GLY A 196 8.83 3.40 -17.49
N ILE A 197 7.93 3.58 -18.44
CA ILE A 197 8.17 3.28 -19.85
C ILE A 197 8.75 4.51 -20.53
N PRO A 198 9.93 4.41 -21.16
CA PRO A 198 10.51 5.51 -21.93
C PRO A 198 9.55 6.06 -22.98
N ALA A 199 9.55 7.38 -23.19
CA ALA A 199 8.61 8.06 -24.07
C ALA A 199 8.69 7.60 -25.53
N ASP A 200 9.87 7.16 -25.99
CA ASP A 200 10.16 6.64 -27.34
C ASP A 200 9.77 5.17 -27.49
N LYS A 201 9.63 4.42 -26.42
CA LYS A 201 9.23 3.01 -26.47
C LYS A 201 7.81 2.86 -26.98
N TYR A 202 7.58 1.85 -27.80
CA TYR A 202 6.31 1.59 -28.50
C TYR A 202 5.92 2.69 -29.49
N LYS A 203 6.89 3.33 -30.15
CA LYS A 203 6.66 4.20 -31.29
C LYS A 203 7.11 3.53 -32.60
N ASP A 204 6.53 3.96 -33.71
CA ASP A 204 7.00 3.58 -35.04
C ASP A 204 8.16 4.48 -35.49
N LYS A 205 8.67 4.22 -36.69
CA LYS A 205 9.77 5.01 -37.30
C LYS A 205 9.45 6.50 -37.50
N ASN A 206 8.17 6.84 -37.51
CA ASN A 206 7.67 8.21 -37.67
C ASN A 206 7.31 8.86 -36.32
N GLY A 207 7.64 8.22 -35.20
CA GLY A 207 7.35 8.72 -33.86
C GLY A 207 5.90 8.55 -33.40
N LYS A 208 5.06 7.84 -34.18
CA LYS A 208 3.65 7.59 -33.81
C LYS A 208 3.56 6.39 -32.86
N ASP A 209 2.71 6.51 -31.84
CA ASP A 209 2.50 5.46 -30.85
C ASP A 209 1.87 4.20 -31.47
N ARG A 210 2.48 3.06 -31.22
CA ARG A 210 2.00 1.72 -31.61
C ARG A 210 1.14 1.14 -30.50
N ILE A 211 -0.11 1.59 -30.45
CA ILE A 211 -1.08 1.24 -29.41
C ILE A 211 -1.25 -0.27 -29.27
N ASP A 212 -1.34 -0.99 -30.40
CA ASP A 212 -1.53 -2.45 -30.37
C ASP A 212 -0.34 -3.17 -29.74
N HIS A 213 0.88 -2.73 -29.99
CA HIS A 213 2.07 -3.26 -29.34
C HIS A 213 2.11 -2.93 -27.85
N PHE A 214 1.69 -1.72 -27.46
CA PHE A 214 1.56 -1.36 -26.06
C PHE A 214 0.54 -2.24 -25.33
N GLU A 215 -0.62 -2.47 -25.92
CA GLU A 215 -1.62 -3.38 -25.38
C GLU A 215 -1.08 -4.80 -25.23
N GLU A 216 -0.43 -5.35 -26.27
CA GLU A 216 0.06 -6.73 -26.26
C GLU A 216 1.23 -6.95 -25.31
N ARG A 217 2.09 -5.98 -25.12
CA ARG A 217 3.30 -6.12 -24.30
C ARG A 217 3.14 -5.61 -22.87
N VAL A 218 2.16 -4.73 -22.61
CA VAL A 218 1.98 -4.10 -21.31
C VAL A 218 0.62 -4.41 -20.71
N LEU A 219 -0.48 -4.03 -21.38
CA LEU A 219 -1.82 -4.10 -20.77
C LEU A 219 -2.33 -5.53 -20.64
N LYS A 220 -2.35 -6.30 -21.74
CA LYS A 220 -2.88 -7.66 -21.75
C LYS A 220 -2.13 -8.60 -20.80
N PRO A 221 -0.77 -8.66 -20.80
CA PRO A 221 -0.03 -9.50 -19.86
C PRO A 221 -0.22 -9.08 -18.40
N SER A 222 -0.27 -7.77 -18.15
CA SER A 222 -0.51 -7.26 -16.80
C SER A 222 -1.90 -7.64 -16.30
N LYS A 223 -2.93 -7.43 -17.15
CA LYS A 223 -4.29 -7.83 -16.81
C LYS A 223 -4.39 -9.33 -16.56
N ALA A 224 -3.85 -10.16 -17.44
CA ALA A 224 -3.87 -11.62 -17.27
C ALA A 224 -3.24 -12.06 -15.95
N ALA A 225 -2.08 -11.49 -15.58
CA ALA A 225 -1.42 -11.81 -14.32
C ALA A 225 -2.27 -11.41 -13.09
N LEU A 226 -2.98 -10.28 -13.15
CA LEU A 226 -3.87 -9.84 -12.08
C LEU A 226 -5.15 -10.67 -12.02
N ASP A 227 -5.73 -11.00 -13.17
CA ASP A 227 -6.95 -11.83 -13.28
C ASP A 227 -6.73 -13.24 -12.69
N GLU A 228 -5.49 -13.76 -12.77
CA GLU A 228 -5.14 -15.10 -12.31
C GLU A 228 -5.04 -15.22 -10.78
N SER A 229 -4.61 -14.16 -10.08
CA SER A 229 -4.17 -14.35 -8.69
C SER A 229 -4.38 -13.17 -7.74
N CYS A 230 -4.81 -12.01 -8.21
CA CYS A 230 -4.88 -10.80 -7.39
C CYS A 230 -6.32 -10.42 -7.04
N PRO A 231 -6.58 -9.86 -5.85
CA PRO A 231 -7.91 -9.39 -5.47
C PRO A 231 -8.35 -8.13 -6.22
N TYR A 232 -7.44 -7.43 -6.87
CA TYR A 232 -7.75 -6.26 -7.69
C TYR A 232 -7.17 -6.42 -9.09
N THR A 233 -8.02 -6.23 -10.09
CA THR A 233 -7.68 -6.19 -11.51
C THR A 233 -8.39 -5.04 -12.19
N PHE A 234 -8.38 -4.98 -13.51
CA PHE A 234 -9.02 -3.92 -14.26
C PHE A 234 -9.56 -4.40 -15.61
N ASN A 235 -10.61 -3.75 -16.09
CA ASN A 235 -10.96 -3.69 -17.48
C ASN A 235 -10.55 -2.33 -18.05
N TYR A 236 -10.41 -2.20 -19.36
CA TYR A 236 -10.04 -0.93 -19.96
C TYR A 236 -10.67 -0.72 -21.33
N VAL A 237 -10.82 0.55 -21.71
CA VAL A 237 -11.21 0.98 -23.05
C VAL A 237 -10.27 2.07 -23.55
N LYS A 238 -10.08 2.15 -24.86
CA LYS A 238 -9.28 3.21 -25.51
C LYS A 238 -10.05 4.53 -25.47
N VAL A 239 -9.43 5.58 -24.96
CA VAL A 239 -9.91 6.95 -25.06
C VAL A 239 -9.35 7.57 -26.34
N ARG A 240 -10.23 8.02 -27.21
CA ARG A 240 -9.89 8.55 -28.53
C ARG A 240 -10.15 10.04 -28.61
N GLU A 241 -9.39 10.73 -29.45
CA GLU A 241 -9.59 12.15 -29.75
C GLU A 241 -11.01 12.44 -30.26
N ASN A 242 -11.52 11.58 -31.15
CA ASN A 242 -12.91 11.59 -31.58
C ASN A 242 -13.57 10.25 -31.20
N PRO A 243 -14.45 10.22 -30.18
CA PRO A 243 -15.10 8.99 -29.74
C PRO A 243 -15.91 8.26 -30.81
N ASN A 244 -16.47 9.01 -31.76
CA ASN A 244 -17.31 8.48 -32.81
C ASN A 244 -16.51 7.91 -34.00
N ASN A 245 -15.21 8.17 -34.07
CA ASN A 245 -14.33 7.68 -35.13
C ASN A 245 -13.33 6.65 -34.60
N LYS A 246 -13.58 5.37 -34.91
CA LYS A 246 -12.70 4.24 -34.52
C LYS A 246 -11.27 4.34 -35.07
N ARG A 247 -11.04 5.17 -36.09
CA ARG A 247 -9.70 5.41 -36.67
C ARG A 247 -9.00 6.64 -36.10
N SER A 248 -9.67 7.43 -35.25
CA SER A 248 -9.06 8.60 -34.60
C SER A 248 -7.95 8.18 -33.64
N LYS A 249 -7.03 9.11 -33.37
CA LYS A 249 -5.90 8.91 -32.48
C LYS A 249 -6.36 8.46 -31.11
N VAL A 250 -5.66 7.48 -30.53
CA VAL A 250 -5.85 7.06 -29.13
C VAL A 250 -5.01 7.98 -28.27
N ASN A 251 -5.65 8.72 -27.37
CA ASN A 251 -4.97 9.65 -26.46
C ASN A 251 -4.67 9.03 -25.09
N GLY A 252 -5.35 7.93 -24.73
CA GLY A 252 -5.16 7.28 -23.45
C GLY A 252 -6.09 6.09 -23.26
N PHE A 253 -6.25 5.72 -22.01
CA PHE A 253 -7.10 4.60 -21.59
C PHE A 253 -7.94 5.01 -20.39
N ARG A 254 -9.18 4.50 -20.37
CA ARG A 254 -10.05 4.52 -19.19
C ARG A 254 -10.03 3.13 -18.59
N PHE A 255 -9.55 3.04 -17.36
CA PHE A 255 -9.52 1.82 -16.58
C PHE A 255 -10.74 1.73 -15.67
N TYR A 256 -11.34 0.55 -15.62
CA TYR A 256 -12.44 0.21 -14.73
C TYR A 256 -11.90 -0.79 -13.70
N PRO A 257 -11.71 -0.39 -12.44
CA PRO A 257 -11.25 -1.30 -11.39
C PRO A 257 -12.23 -2.45 -11.19
N VAL A 258 -11.71 -3.65 -10.99
CA VAL A 258 -12.50 -4.86 -10.73
C VAL A 258 -11.98 -5.52 -9.47
N TYR A 259 -12.86 -5.76 -8.52
CA TYR A 259 -12.54 -6.52 -7.31
C TYR A 259 -12.87 -8.00 -7.52
N GLN A 260 -11.94 -8.88 -7.15
CA GLN A 260 -12.00 -10.33 -7.26
C GLN A 260 -11.92 -10.98 -5.87
N PRO A 261 -13.05 -11.13 -5.16
CA PRO A 261 -13.08 -11.60 -3.77
C PRO A 261 -12.45 -12.99 -3.59
N GLN A 262 -12.54 -13.87 -4.61
CA GLN A 262 -11.97 -15.22 -4.55
C GLN A 262 -10.45 -15.26 -4.34
N PHE A 263 -9.75 -14.16 -4.57
CA PHE A 263 -8.30 -14.06 -4.38
C PHE A 263 -7.91 -13.25 -3.14
N ARG A 264 -8.90 -12.65 -2.44
CA ARG A 264 -8.65 -11.90 -1.20
C ARG A 264 -8.22 -12.84 -0.08
N ASP A 265 -7.25 -12.41 0.73
CA ASP A 265 -6.89 -13.11 1.97
C ASP A 265 -8.04 -13.00 2.98
N GLU A 266 -8.54 -14.16 3.46
CA GLU A 266 -9.71 -14.23 4.35
C GLU A 266 -9.51 -13.46 5.66
N GLU A 267 -8.31 -13.49 6.26
CA GLU A 267 -8.04 -12.77 7.50
C GLU A 267 -8.05 -11.24 7.28
N LEU A 268 -7.55 -10.77 6.13
CA LEU A 268 -7.60 -9.35 5.78
C LEU A 268 -9.03 -8.91 5.50
N GLU A 269 -9.84 -9.74 4.86
CA GLU A 269 -11.25 -9.45 4.61
C GLU A 269 -12.03 -9.34 5.93
N VAL A 270 -11.85 -10.30 6.85
CA VAL A 270 -12.45 -10.26 8.18
C VAL A 270 -12.02 -8.99 8.93
N LYS A 271 -10.74 -8.64 8.90
CA LYS A 271 -10.23 -7.42 9.53
C LYS A 271 -10.86 -6.16 8.95
N GLU A 272 -11.03 -6.08 7.63
CA GLU A 272 -11.70 -4.95 6.97
C GLU A 272 -13.19 -4.87 7.34
N LEU A 273 -13.88 -6.00 7.38
CA LEU A 273 -15.28 -6.08 7.81
C LEU A 273 -15.44 -5.62 9.26
N GLN A 274 -14.58 -6.10 10.16
CA GLN A 274 -14.55 -5.66 11.56
C GLN A 274 -14.26 -4.16 11.68
N ALA A 275 -13.36 -3.62 10.84
CA ALA A 275 -13.07 -2.19 10.82
C ALA A 275 -14.26 -1.34 10.34
N LYS A 276 -15.13 -1.88 9.48
CA LYS A 276 -16.36 -1.22 9.00
C LYS A 276 -17.50 -1.28 10.02
N VAL A 277 -17.47 -2.22 10.96
CA VAL A 277 -18.49 -2.30 12.02
C VAL A 277 -18.39 -1.08 12.93
N THR A 278 -19.52 -0.38 13.11
CA THR A 278 -19.54 0.83 13.92
C THR A 278 -19.34 0.51 15.41
N ALA A 279 -18.82 1.49 16.16
CA ALA A 279 -18.63 1.39 17.61
C ALA A 279 -19.91 0.95 18.36
N ARG A 280 -21.09 1.34 17.85
CA ARG A 280 -22.39 0.97 18.44
C ARG A 280 -22.60 -0.54 18.58
N HIS A 281 -21.98 -1.35 17.72
CA HIS A 281 -22.11 -2.82 17.72
C HIS A 281 -20.97 -3.52 18.47
N GLN A 282 -19.91 -2.80 18.82
CA GLN A 282 -18.72 -3.35 19.48
C GLN A 282 -18.55 -2.89 20.93
N ILE A 283 -19.20 -1.78 21.30
CA ILE A 283 -19.18 -1.25 22.65
C ILE A 283 -20.49 -1.62 23.33
N ASP A 284 -20.44 -1.97 24.61
CA ASP A 284 -21.64 -2.22 25.42
C ASP A 284 -22.63 -1.06 25.27
N SER A 285 -23.94 -1.42 25.16
CA SER A 285 -24.96 -0.44 24.87
C SER A 285 -25.06 0.64 25.94
N HIS A 286 -24.87 0.28 27.21
CA HIS A 286 -24.92 1.24 28.33
C HIS A 286 -23.74 2.18 28.33
N VAL A 287 -22.54 1.67 27.98
CA VAL A 287 -21.31 2.49 27.77
C VAL A 287 -21.50 3.45 26.61
N TYR A 288 -22.05 2.95 25.48
CA TYR A 288 -22.32 3.78 24.31
C TYR A 288 -23.33 4.91 24.62
N GLU A 289 -24.43 4.57 25.30
CA GLU A 289 -25.45 5.55 25.70
C GLU A 289 -24.89 6.57 26.70
N TYR A 290 -24.11 6.14 27.69
CA TYR A 290 -23.46 7.03 28.64
C TYR A 290 -22.53 8.04 27.92
N LEU A 291 -21.72 7.58 26.99
CA LEU A 291 -20.88 8.45 26.17
C LEU A 291 -21.71 9.47 25.36
N ARG A 292 -22.84 9.01 24.78
CA ARG A 292 -23.74 9.87 23.98
C ARG A 292 -24.44 10.93 24.82
N TYR A 293 -25.11 10.50 25.87
CA TYR A 293 -26.06 11.36 26.59
C TYR A 293 -25.43 12.06 27.81
N SER A 294 -24.51 11.43 28.49
CA SER A 294 -23.88 12.00 29.69
C SER A 294 -22.58 12.73 29.38
N CYS A 295 -21.71 12.19 28.51
CA CYS A 295 -20.45 12.82 28.11
C CYS A 295 -20.58 13.71 26.85
N GLY A 296 -21.72 13.67 26.16
CA GLY A 296 -22.03 14.51 24.99
C GLY A 296 -21.25 14.16 23.72
N PHE A 297 -20.71 12.96 23.60
CA PHE A 297 -20.02 12.52 22.37
C PHE A 297 -21.02 12.36 21.21
N THR A 298 -20.63 12.73 20.00
CA THR A 298 -21.37 12.36 18.79
C THR A 298 -21.05 10.92 18.40
N SER A 299 -21.92 10.29 17.59
CA SER A 299 -21.65 8.94 17.07
C SER A 299 -20.33 8.86 16.30
N GLU A 300 -19.97 9.94 15.57
CA GLU A 300 -18.72 10.05 14.82
C GLU A 300 -17.50 10.14 15.75
N GLU A 301 -17.61 10.91 16.85
CA GLU A 301 -16.54 11.01 17.85
C GLU A 301 -16.30 9.67 18.55
N ILE A 302 -17.37 8.92 18.88
CA ILE A 302 -17.28 7.57 19.46
C ILE A 302 -16.62 6.62 18.44
N ASN A 303 -17.09 6.61 17.19
CA ASN A 303 -16.50 5.79 16.13
C ASN A 303 -15.02 6.11 15.88
N ARG A 304 -14.64 7.38 15.94
CA ARG A 304 -13.24 7.82 15.80
C ARG A 304 -12.34 7.27 16.92
N ASN A 305 -12.88 7.06 18.10
CA ASN A 305 -12.16 6.59 19.29
C ASN A 305 -12.47 5.13 19.66
N LYS A 306 -13.17 4.37 18.78
CA LYS A 306 -13.71 3.05 19.07
C LYS A 306 -12.70 2.07 19.67
N GLU A 307 -11.47 2.02 19.12
CA GLU A 307 -10.44 1.10 19.61
C GLU A 307 -10.01 1.41 21.04
N THR A 308 -9.89 2.68 21.41
CA THR A 308 -9.60 3.09 22.78
C THR A 308 -10.75 2.68 23.72
N LEU A 309 -11.98 2.84 23.27
CA LEU A 309 -13.17 2.52 24.06
C LEU A 309 -13.38 1.00 24.22
N ILE A 310 -13.12 0.22 23.16
CA ILE A 310 -13.15 -1.25 23.22
C ILE A 310 -12.07 -1.76 24.18
N THR A 311 -10.84 -1.30 24.03
CA THR A 311 -9.74 -1.68 24.94
C THR A 311 -10.01 -1.26 26.38
N ALA A 312 -10.63 -0.09 26.59
CA ALA A 312 -11.04 0.33 27.92
C ALA A 312 -12.11 -0.60 28.52
N GLN A 313 -13.08 -1.03 27.72
CA GLN A 313 -14.12 -1.96 28.13
C GLN A 313 -13.55 -3.34 28.52
N GLU A 314 -12.51 -3.80 27.82
CA GLU A 314 -11.84 -5.07 28.12
C GLU A 314 -10.98 -5.01 29.39
N LYS A 315 -10.38 -3.86 29.69
CA LYS A 315 -9.39 -3.71 30.78
C LYS A 315 -9.94 -3.05 32.03
N ILE A 316 -11.05 -2.31 31.96
CA ILE A 316 -11.61 -1.57 33.09
C ILE A 316 -12.94 -2.23 33.47
N ALA A 317 -12.98 -2.92 34.60
CA ALA A 317 -14.14 -3.71 35.04
C ALA A 317 -15.40 -2.85 35.21
N ASP A 318 -15.30 -1.62 35.72
CA ASP A 318 -16.42 -0.67 35.81
C ASP A 318 -16.09 0.57 34.95
N LEU A 319 -16.23 0.40 33.65
CA LEU A 319 -15.96 1.49 32.70
C LEU A 319 -16.96 2.64 32.84
N ILE A 320 -18.23 2.35 33.19
CA ILE A 320 -19.25 3.41 33.35
C ILE A 320 -18.96 4.26 34.58
N GLY A 321 -18.64 3.64 35.71
CA GLY A 321 -18.22 4.36 36.92
C GLY A 321 -16.97 5.22 36.65
N GLU A 322 -16.00 4.67 35.95
CA GLU A 322 -14.79 5.41 35.56
C GLU A 322 -15.09 6.59 34.62
N LEU A 323 -15.93 6.39 33.62
CA LEU A 323 -16.39 7.46 32.74
C LEU A 323 -17.16 8.55 33.51
N ALA A 324 -17.92 8.20 34.53
CA ALA A 324 -18.62 9.18 35.37
C ALA A 324 -17.63 10.07 36.15
N ILE A 325 -16.59 9.46 36.72
CA ILE A 325 -15.51 10.20 37.40
C ILE A 325 -14.77 11.11 36.42
N LEU A 326 -14.41 10.59 35.25
CA LEU A 326 -13.70 11.35 34.23
C LEU A 326 -14.56 12.49 33.66
N ASN A 327 -15.85 12.26 33.44
CA ASN A 327 -16.78 13.29 32.97
C ASN A 327 -16.89 14.43 33.98
N GLY A 328 -16.99 14.11 35.29
CA GLY A 328 -16.97 15.12 36.34
C GLY A 328 -15.72 16.00 36.32
N LYS A 329 -14.53 15.36 36.22
CA LYS A 329 -13.23 16.04 36.19
C LYS A 329 -12.95 16.79 34.89
N SER A 330 -13.65 16.45 33.81
CA SER A 330 -13.43 17.09 32.50
C SER A 330 -14.13 18.43 32.32
N ARG A 331 -15.12 18.75 33.18
CA ARG A 331 -15.99 19.95 33.03
C ARG A 331 -15.21 21.28 33.00
N GLU A 332 -14.09 21.32 33.69
CA GLU A 332 -13.21 22.51 33.76
C GLU A 332 -12.11 22.54 32.68
N LYS A 333 -12.13 21.59 31.75
CA LYS A 333 -11.09 21.49 30.72
C LYS A 333 -11.54 22.14 29.42
N ASN A 334 -10.61 22.77 28.70
CA ASN A 334 -10.89 23.41 27.40
C ASN A 334 -11.45 22.45 26.34
N ASN A 335 -11.07 21.16 26.42
CA ASN A 335 -11.61 20.10 25.57
C ASN A 335 -11.97 18.89 26.43
N PRO A 336 -13.18 18.87 27.03
CA PRO A 336 -13.62 17.81 27.94
C PRO A 336 -13.54 16.41 27.31
N LYS A 337 -14.05 16.25 26.08
CA LYS A 337 -14.10 14.96 25.38
C LYS A 337 -12.70 14.43 25.07
N GLY A 338 -11.81 15.28 24.53
CA GLY A 338 -10.42 14.90 24.27
C GLY A 338 -9.68 14.53 25.56
N TRP A 339 -9.97 15.23 26.65
CA TRP A 339 -9.40 14.92 27.95
C TRP A 339 -9.84 13.56 28.48
N ILE A 340 -11.15 13.21 28.38
CA ILE A 340 -11.69 11.90 28.76
C ILE A 340 -10.97 10.77 27.99
N ILE A 341 -10.85 10.91 26.68
CA ILE A 341 -10.18 9.89 25.85
C ILE A 341 -8.70 9.73 26.23
N ASN A 342 -7.99 10.83 26.49
CA ASN A 342 -6.60 10.78 26.90
C ASN A 342 -6.42 10.17 28.29
N ALA A 343 -7.31 10.47 29.22
CA ALA A 343 -7.33 9.87 30.56
C ALA A 343 -7.58 8.35 30.50
N LEU A 344 -8.51 7.90 29.65
CA LEU A 344 -8.74 6.46 29.39
C LEU A 344 -7.48 5.79 28.85
N LYS A 345 -6.79 6.42 27.88
CA LYS A 345 -5.51 5.90 27.34
C LYS A 345 -4.44 5.73 28.41
N GLY A 346 -4.37 6.66 29.38
CA GLY A 346 -3.48 6.55 30.53
C GLY A 346 -3.83 5.32 31.38
N LYS A 347 -5.08 5.20 31.79
CA LYS A 347 -5.54 4.08 32.61
C LYS A 347 -5.40 2.70 31.96
N ILE A 348 -5.58 2.61 30.64
CA ILE A 348 -5.34 1.39 29.87
C ILE A 348 -3.85 0.97 29.96
N LYS A 349 -2.93 1.93 30.02
CA LYS A 349 -1.50 1.65 30.19
C LYS A 349 -1.12 1.24 31.60
N ASP A 350 -1.77 1.85 32.58
CA ASP A 350 -1.48 1.58 34.01
C ASP A 350 -2.02 0.19 34.45
N ASN A 351 -2.97 -0.39 33.71
CA ASN A 351 -3.54 -1.72 33.92
C ASN A 351 -2.86 -2.82 33.07
N VAL A 352 -1.66 -2.55 32.55
CA VAL A 352 -0.75 -3.51 31.89
C VAL A 352 0.35 -3.88 32.85
#